data_f5827377537d3d16b29027b31e464708
#
_entry.id   f5827377537d3d16b29027b31e464708
#
_cell.length_a   1.000
_cell.length_b   1.000
_cell.length_c   1.000
_cell.angle_alpha   90.00
_cell.angle_beta   90.00
_cell.angle_gamma   90.00
#
_symmetry.space_group_name_H-M   'P 1'
#
loop_
_entity.id
_entity.type
_entity.pdbx_description
1 polymer ?
#
loop_
_entity_poly.entity_id
_entity_poly.type
_entity_poly.pdbx_seq_one_letter_code
_entity_poly.pdbx_strand_id
1 'polypeptide(L)'
;VDLVDPARSDGEPASLLAMTGLVKRFTGTLALNHVDFDVRRGEVHALLGQNGAGKSTLIKILAGVYEADAGEILFAGKPAHPGTDALPIAFIHQDLGLVEWMTVAENVAIQTGYPRSWTGLISWPTVKNAAADALAIMGSDLDPDATISSLPAAERSLVAIGRALAVKSDIVVLDEPTAALPEADVERLLKTLRRLRANNIGVVYVTHRLDEVLRIADRVTVLRDGRRLATVQASETNAGELVQMIVGRSMNDAFVRPAPPSERNAFSVAELVAERVGPVSFSVAAGEILGLVGLRGAGHHTIGRAIFGQTPMTAGRLTLDGEPIAPSSPAEAMAQGVGFVSSRRAEEGVASNLDVRENIYLNPAASGRGVLEFAARAKELDEARAAVKRFSIKTAGLEEPVATLSGGNQQKVVLARWMEAHVKLLILEEPTIGVDIGAKADIYHLLQSSLRKGLAVLLISSDFEEVERICHRALVFSRGQVAAEIPRHALTVAVLTAASSGGNGTARHGVAS
;
A
#
# COMPACT_ATOMS: atom_id res chain seq x y z
N VAL A 1 1.61 -51.92 -8.90
CA VAL A 1 0.31 -51.42 -9.38
C VAL A 1 0.51 -49.95 -9.62
N ASP A 2 0.65 -49.63 -10.91
CA ASP A 2 0.88 -48.27 -11.40
C ASP A 2 -0.31 -47.35 -11.05
N LEU A 3 -0.07 -46.32 -10.29
CA LEU A 3 -0.99 -45.19 -10.11
C LEU A 3 -0.69 -44.17 -11.22
N VAL A 4 -1.42 -44.28 -12.32
CA VAL A 4 -1.50 -43.27 -13.38
C VAL A 4 -2.17 -42.03 -12.82
N ASP A 5 -1.46 -40.90 -12.85
CA ASP A 5 -1.93 -39.54 -12.52
C ASP A 5 -2.92 -39.09 -13.63
N PRO A 6 -4.21 -38.82 -13.31
CA PRO A 6 -5.16 -38.37 -14.31
C PRO A 6 -5.27 -36.86 -14.25
N ALA A 7 -4.45 -36.09 -14.97
CA ALA A 7 -4.74 -34.75 -15.52
C ALA A 7 -3.47 -34.01 -15.99
N ARG A 8 -2.76 -34.55 -16.97
CA ARG A 8 -2.01 -33.70 -17.90
C ARG A 8 -2.86 -33.57 -19.16
N SER A 9 -3.50 -32.42 -19.32
CA SER A 9 -4.05 -32.05 -20.63
C SER A 9 -2.87 -31.78 -21.57
N ASP A 10 -2.79 -32.56 -22.63
CA ASP A 10 -1.82 -32.38 -23.70
C ASP A 10 -1.93 -30.99 -24.29
N GLY A 11 -0.89 -30.13 -24.06
CA GLY A 11 -0.79 -28.79 -24.65
C GLY A 11 -0.34 -27.64 -23.75
N GLU A 12 -0.28 -27.81 -22.43
CA GLU A 12 0.24 -26.74 -21.57
C GLU A 12 1.78 -26.68 -21.57
N PRO A 13 2.39 -25.48 -21.72
CA PRO A 13 3.84 -25.33 -21.64
C PRO A 13 4.34 -25.79 -20.27
N ALA A 14 5.41 -26.60 -20.26
CA ALA A 14 5.99 -27.16 -19.04
C ALA A 14 6.41 -26.04 -18.06
N SER A 15 6.02 -26.18 -16.79
CA SER A 15 6.41 -25.25 -15.73
C SER A 15 7.92 -25.29 -15.49
N LEU A 16 8.56 -24.12 -15.41
CA LEU A 16 9.97 -24.00 -15.05
C LEU A 16 10.16 -24.22 -13.54
N LEU A 17 9.25 -23.66 -12.75
CA LEU A 17 9.14 -23.85 -11.31
C LEU A 17 7.76 -24.43 -11.02
N ALA A 18 7.70 -25.49 -10.23
CA ALA A 18 6.44 -26.02 -9.71
C ALA A 18 6.58 -26.29 -8.21
N MET A 19 5.64 -25.79 -7.45
CA MET A 19 5.48 -26.03 -6.01
C MET A 19 4.14 -26.72 -5.81
N THR A 20 4.12 -27.86 -5.14
CA THR A 20 2.92 -28.66 -4.97
C THR A 20 2.70 -28.99 -3.50
N GLY A 21 1.49 -28.73 -3.01
CA GLY A 21 1.04 -29.11 -1.67
C GLY A 21 1.84 -28.46 -0.54
N LEU A 22 2.40 -27.24 -0.73
CA LEU A 22 3.25 -26.62 0.27
C LEU A 22 2.48 -26.30 1.56
N VAL A 23 3.05 -26.73 2.68
CA VAL A 23 2.55 -26.44 4.03
C VAL A 23 3.63 -25.69 4.82
N LYS A 24 3.24 -24.65 5.56
CA LYS A 24 4.10 -23.96 6.50
C LYS A 24 3.33 -23.54 7.75
N ARG A 25 3.83 -23.96 8.91
CA ARG A 25 3.29 -23.62 10.23
C ARG A 25 4.29 -22.76 11.00
N PHE A 26 3.78 -21.75 11.65
CA PHE A 26 4.48 -21.01 12.70
C PHE A 26 3.73 -21.19 14.00
N THR A 27 4.33 -20.82 15.12
CA THR A 27 3.68 -20.91 16.44
C THR A 27 2.30 -20.21 16.41
N GLY A 28 1.23 -21.00 16.52
CA GLY A 28 -0.15 -20.51 16.52
C GLY A 28 -0.78 -20.16 15.14
N THR A 29 -0.03 -20.29 14.01
CA THR A 29 -0.55 -19.91 12.70
C THR A 29 -0.17 -20.89 11.59
N LEU A 30 -1.15 -21.34 10.80
CA LEU A 30 -0.94 -22.09 9.57
C LEU A 30 -0.83 -21.09 8.41
N ALA A 31 0.40 -20.74 8.04
CA ALA A 31 0.67 -19.71 7.04
C ALA A 31 0.45 -20.18 5.60
N LEU A 32 0.76 -21.46 5.30
CA LEU A 32 0.45 -22.12 4.03
C LEU A 32 -0.20 -23.47 4.31
N ASN A 33 -1.26 -23.76 3.58
CA ASN A 33 -2.09 -24.95 3.75
C ASN A 33 -2.32 -25.62 2.39
N HIS A 34 -1.42 -26.54 2.01
CA HIS A 34 -1.43 -27.26 0.73
C HIS A 34 -1.52 -26.30 -0.48
N VAL A 35 -0.57 -25.37 -0.55
CA VAL A 35 -0.52 -24.38 -1.64
C VAL A 35 0.24 -24.95 -2.82
N ASP A 36 -0.36 -24.87 -4.01
CA ASP A 36 0.30 -25.11 -5.28
C ASP A 36 0.56 -23.76 -5.97
N PHE A 37 1.73 -23.63 -6.59
CA PHE A 37 2.12 -22.47 -7.37
C PHE A 37 3.14 -22.88 -8.43
N ASP A 38 3.00 -22.38 -9.64
CA ASP A 38 3.91 -22.69 -10.73
C ASP A 38 4.29 -21.42 -11.50
N VAL A 39 5.43 -21.47 -12.18
CA VAL A 39 5.91 -20.40 -13.08
C VAL A 39 6.43 -21.03 -14.36
N ARG A 40 6.04 -20.47 -15.50
CA ARG A 40 6.47 -20.90 -16.84
C ARG A 40 7.61 -20.00 -17.35
N ARG A 41 8.36 -20.49 -18.34
CA ARG A 41 9.35 -19.63 -19.02
C ARG A 41 8.67 -18.53 -19.80
N GLY A 42 9.20 -17.31 -19.73
CA GLY A 42 8.67 -16.16 -20.46
C GLY A 42 7.23 -15.80 -20.08
N GLU A 43 6.89 -15.98 -18.81
CA GLU A 43 5.59 -15.67 -18.24
C GLU A 43 5.73 -14.60 -17.16
N VAL A 44 4.79 -13.69 -17.09
CA VAL A 44 4.58 -12.84 -15.91
C VAL A 44 3.42 -13.43 -15.11
N HIS A 45 3.73 -14.09 -14.00
CA HIS A 45 2.76 -14.70 -13.11
C HIS A 45 2.55 -13.81 -11.89
N ALA A 46 1.38 -13.19 -11.78
CA ALA A 46 1.04 -12.36 -10.64
C ALA A 46 0.60 -13.21 -9.44
N LEU A 47 1.08 -12.86 -8.25
CA LEU A 47 0.68 -13.47 -6.98
C LEU A 47 -0.05 -12.45 -6.13
N LEU A 48 -1.36 -12.62 -6.00
CA LEU A 48 -2.27 -11.73 -5.27
C LEU A 48 -2.77 -12.34 -3.97
N GLY A 49 -3.25 -11.49 -3.08
CA GLY A 49 -3.88 -11.88 -1.80
C GLY A 49 -3.76 -10.77 -0.77
N GLN A 50 -4.59 -10.83 0.27
CA GLN A 50 -4.52 -9.91 1.40
C GLN A 50 -3.19 -10.03 2.16
N ASN A 51 -2.89 -9.06 3.04
CA ASN A 51 -1.81 -9.20 4.00
C ASN A 51 -2.11 -10.38 4.94
N GLY A 52 -1.09 -11.24 5.14
CA GLY A 52 -1.25 -12.49 5.88
C GLY A 52 -1.86 -13.65 5.06
N ALA A 53 -2.11 -13.50 3.76
CA ALA A 53 -2.60 -14.59 2.90
C ALA A 53 -1.57 -15.68 2.62
N GLY A 54 -0.30 -15.50 3.01
CA GLY A 54 0.78 -16.46 2.79
C GLY A 54 1.77 -16.09 1.68
N LYS A 55 1.57 -14.99 0.94
CA LYS A 55 2.44 -14.59 -0.19
C LYS A 55 3.91 -14.51 0.19
N SER A 56 4.23 -13.69 1.20
CA SER A 56 5.62 -13.52 1.65
C SER A 56 6.21 -14.81 2.24
N THR A 57 5.39 -15.69 2.83
CA THR A 57 5.83 -17.00 3.31
C THR A 57 6.21 -17.91 2.13
N LEU A 58 5.39 -17.93 1.07
CA LEU A 58 5.66 -18.68 -0.15
C LEU A 58 6.98 -18.21 -0.81
N ILE A 59 7.16 -16.89 -0.94
CA ILE A 59 8.39 -16.30 -1.49
C ILE A 59 9.61 -16.59 -0.62
N LYS A 60 9.50 -16.52 0.71
CA LYS A 60 10.60 -16.83 1.64
C LYS A 60 10.98 -18.32 1.62
N ILE A 61 10.04 -19.23 1.36
CA ILE A 61 10.35 -20.65 1.12
C ILE A 61 11.12 -20.78 -0.18
N LEU A 62 10.67 -20.13 -1.25
CA LEU A 62 11.37 -20.15 -2.54
C LEU A 62 12.78 -19.52 -2.45
N ALA A 63 12.96 -18.52 -1.60
CA ALA A 63 14.24 -17.89 -1.32
C ALA A 63 15.15 -18.73 -0.38
N GLY A 64 14.66 -19.87 0.13
CA GLY A 64 15.40 -20.70 1.08
C GLY A 64 15.56 -20.10 2.49
N VAL A 65 14.80 -19.03 2.80
CA VAL A 65 14.79 -18.42 4.14
C VAL A 65 13.98 -19.26 5.12
N TYR A 66 12.94 -19.92 4.63
CA TYR A 66 12.13 -20.86 5.40
C TYR A 66 12.11 -22.21 4.69
N GLU A 67 12.14 -23.29 5.46
CA GLU A 67 11.84 -24.63 4.95
C GLU A 67 10.32 -24.86 4.99
N ALA A 68 9.77 -25.53 3.97
CA ALA A 68 8.40 -26.01 3.98
C ALA A 68 8.27 -27.20 4.95
N ASP A 69 7.16 -27.27 5.69
CA ASP A 69 6.91 -28.41 6.59
C ASP A 69 6.38 -29.64 5.83
N ALA A 70 5.80 -29.42 4.63
CA ALA A 70 5.39 -30.46 3.68
C ALA A 70 5.23 -29.87 2.28
N GLY A 71 5.15 -30.77 1.27
CA GLY A 71 5.03 -30.42 -0.14
C GLY A 71 6.33 -30.66 -0.90
N GLU A 72 6.31 -30.40 -2.21
CA GLU A 72 7.42 -30.63 -3.12
C GLU A 72 7.69 -29.37 -3.97
N ILE A 73 8.97 -29.13 -4.26
CA ILE A 73 9.40 -28.05 -5.16
C ILE A 73 10.21 -28.69 -6.28
N LEU A 74 9.82 -28.42 -7.53
CA LEU A 74 10.52 -28.84 -8.73
C LEU A 74 11.04 -27.61 -9.48
N PHE A 75 12.29 -27.65 -9.91
CA PHE A 75 12.86 -26.66 -10.83
C PHE A 75 13.32 -27.37 -12.11
N ALA A 76 12.82 -26.92 -13.26
CA ALA A 76 13.02 -27.56 -14.56
C ALA A 76 12.72 -29.08 -14.53
N GLY A 77 11.67 -29.50 -13.81
CA GLY A 77 11.22 -30.87 -13.65
C GLY A 77 12.07 -31.73 -12.70
N LYS A 78 13.04 -31.16 -12.00
CA LYS A 78 13.88 -31.86 -11.01
C LYS A 78 13.54 -31.40 -9.60
N PRO A 79 13.55 -32.30 -8.60
CA PRO A 79 13.41 -31.91 -7.21
C PRO A 79 14.45 -30.83 -6.83
N ALA A 80 14.00 -29.81 -6.14
CA ALA A 80 14.83 -28.67 -5.74
C ALA A 80 14.60 -28.34 -4.26
N HIS A 81 15.68 -28.03 -3.57
CA HIS A 81 15.68 -27.64 -2.17
C HIS A 81 16.21 -26.21 -2.04
N PRO A 82 15.32 -25.19 -2.06
CA PRO A 82 15.73 -23.80 -1.85
C PRO A 82 16.53 -23.65 -0.56
N GLY A 83 17.61 -22.87 -0.60
CA GLY A 83 18.52 -22.69 0.55
C GLY A 83 19.75 -23.62 0.53
N THR A 84 19.67 -24.81 -0.09
CA THR A 84 20.83 -25.69 -0.32
C THR A 84 21.24 -25.71 -1.79
N ASP A 85 20.27 -25.65 -2.70
CA ASP A 85 20.50 -25.62 -4.13
C ASP A 85 20.64 -24.18 -4.63
N ALA A 86 21.66 -23.93 -5.47
CA ALA A 86 21.82 -22.64 -6.14
C ALA A 86 20.82 -22.55 -7.33
N LEU A 87 19.57 -22.23 -7.03
CA LEU A 87 18.55 -22.04 -8.06
C LEU A 87 18.77 -20.72 -8.81
N PRO A 88 18.60 -20.68 -10.15
CA PRO A 88 18.75 -19.45 -10.94
C PRO A 88 17.50 -18.56 -10.77
N ILE A 89 17.21 -18.17 -9.54
CA ILE A 89 16.10 -17.31 -9.14
C ILE A 89 16.65 -16.09 -8.43
N ALA A 90 16.28 -14.91 -8.90
CA ALA A 90 16.64 -13.66 -8.25
C ALA A 90 15.43 -13.03 -7.54
N PHE A 91 15.68 -12.44 -6.39
CA PHE A 91 14.67 -11.81 -5.54
C PHE A 91 14.93 -10.31 -5.45
N ILE A 92 13.88 -9.53 -5.71
CA ILE A 92 13.86 -8.08 -5.55
C ILE A 92 12.79 -7.79 -4.51
N HIS A 93 13.23 -7.45 -3.32
CA HIS A 93 12.36 -7.10 -2.20
C HIS A 93 11.92 -5.64 -2.29
N GLN A 94 10.91 -5.28 -1.52
CA GLN A 94 10.41 -3.91 -1.38
C GLN A 94 11.54 -2.92 -0.99
N ASP A 95 12.45 -3.35 -0.11
CA ASP A 95 13.74 -2.72 0.08
C ASP A 95 14.69 -3.29 -0.98
N LEU A 96 15.06 -2.49 -1.96
CA LEU A 96 15.88 -2.90 -3.11
C LEU A 96 17.25 -3.46 -2.72
N GLY A 97 17.67 -3.30 -1.46
CA GLY A 97 18.94 -3.77 -0.92
C GLY A 97 20.14 -3.22 -1.70
N LEU A 98 20.04 -1.99 -2.19
CA LEU A 98 21.13 -1.28 -2.86
C LEU A 98 21.98 -0.52 -1.84
N VAL A 99 23.28 -0.48 -2.10
CA VAL A 99 24.23 0.30 -1.30
C VAL A 99 24.31 1.70 -1.89
N GLU A 100 23.74 2.69 -1.20
CA GLU A 100 23.49 4.04 -1.74
C GLU A 100 24.73 4.83 -2.13
N TRP A 101 25.86 4.64 -1.42
CA TRP A 101 27.12 5.34 -1.72
C TRP A 101 27.96 4.66 -2.80
N MET A 102 27.58 3.47 -3.23
CA MET A 102 28.26 2.73 -4.31
C MET A 102 27.68 3.13 -5.67
N THR A 103 28.49 2.88 -6.71
CA THR A 103 28.06 3.04 -8.10
C THR A 103 27.12 1.93 -8.55
N VAL A 104 26.47 2.11 -9.69
CA VAL A 104 25.66 1.09 -10.35
C VAL A 104 26.49 -0.17 -10.60
N ALA A 105 27.70 -0.02 -11.16
CA ALA A 105 28.60 -1.13 -11.45
C ALA A 105 29.01 -1.91 -10.19
N GLU A 106 29.31 -1.21 -9.11
CA GLU A 106 29.65 -1.83 -7.83
C GLU A 106 28.48 -2.60 -7.23
N ASN A 107 27.25 -2.03 -7.26
CA ASN A 107 26.06 -2.72 -6.79
C ASN A 107 25.76 -4.00 -7.57
N VAL A 108 26.01 -4.03 -8.88
CA VAL A 108 25.91 -5.25 -9.69
C VAL A 108 27.01 -6.23 -9.30
N ALA A 109 28.24 -5.76 -9.11
CA ALA A 109 29.38 -6.60 -8.78
C ALA A 109 29.32 -7.25 -7.39
N ILE A 110 28.58 -6.68 -6.43
CA ILE A 110 28.34 -7.33 -5.12
C ILE A 110 27.78 -8.75 -5.32
N GLN A 111 26.92 -8.95 -6.30
CA GLN A 111 26.26 -10.24 -6.51
C GLN A 111 27.02 -11.14 -7.50
N THR A 112 27.64 -10.55 -8.54
CA THR A 112 28.37 -11.29 -9.56
C THR A 112 29.82 -11.59 -9.17
N GLY A 113 30.31 -10.93 -8.11
CA GLY A 113 31.72 -10.91 -7.73
C GLY A 113 32.53 -9.85 -8.48
N TYR A 114 33.73 -9.59 -8.00
CA TYR A 114 34.65 -8.63 -8.60
C TYR A 114 35.71 -9.40 -9.45
N PRO A 115 35.55 -9.42 -10.78
CA PRO A 115 36.51 -10.09 -11.65
C PRO A 115 37.89 -9.45 -11.51
N ARG A 116 38.94 -10.32 -11.48
CA ARG A 116 40.32 -9.88 -11.32
C ARG A 116 41.06 -9.96 -12.64
N SER A 117 41.96 -9.01 -12.86
CA SER A 117 42.91 -9.04 -13.95
C SER A 117 44.00 -10.10 -13.68
N TRP A 118 44.86 -10.35 -14.65
CA TRP A 118 45.99 -11.23 -14.50
C TRP A 118 46.97 -10.77 -13.39
N THR A 119 46.95 -9.48 -13.03
CA THR A 119 47.76 -8.92 -11.93
C THR A 119 47.12 -9.16 -10.54
N GLY A 120 45.95 -9.77 -10.46
CA GLY A 120 45.21 -9.97 -9.22
C GLY A 120 44.38 -8.76 -8.76
N LEU A 121 44.47 -7.62 -9.43
CA LEU A 121 43.66 -6.42 -9.13
C LEU A 121 42.26 -6.53 -9.75
N ILE A 122 41.29 -5.81 -9.19
CA ILE A 122 39.90 -5.74 -9.74
C ILE A 122 39.95 -5.16 -11.15
N SER A 123 39.32 -5.84 -12.10
CA SER A 123 39.15 -5.36 -13.46
C SER A 123 37.91 -4.50 -13.58
N TRP A 124 38.02 -3.20 -13.27
CA TRP A 124 36.93 -2.25 -13.35
C TRP A 124 36.25 -2.18 -14.72
N PRO A 125 36.97 -2.22 -15.86
CA PRO A 125 36.31 -2.29 -17.17
C PRO A 125 35.39 -3.49 -17.31
N THR A 126 35.79 -4.67 -16.81
CA THR A 126 34.93 -5.87 -16.84
C THR A 126 33.71 -5.73 -15.95
N VAL A 127 33.87 -5.13 -14.76
CA VAL A 127 32.73 -4.84 -13.83
C VAL A 127 31.73 -3.91 -14.50
N LYS A 128 32.18 -2.79 -15.09
CA LYS A 128 31.33 -1.83 -15.78
C LYS A 128 30.61 -2.42 -16.99
N ASN A 129 31.33 -3.21 -17.80
CA ASN A 129 30.70 -3.86 -18.95
C ASN A 129 29.63 -4.85 -18.53
N ALA A 130 29.87 -5.66 -17.50
CA ALA A 130 28.85 -6.59 -16.98
C ALA A 130 27.59 -5.87 -16.47
N ALA A 131 27.75 -4.72 -15.83
CA ALA A 131 26.62 -3.88 -15.40
C ALA A 131 25.87 -3.28 -16.61
N ALA A 132 26.61 -2.74 -17.59
CA ALA A 132 26.01 -2.19 -18.80
C ALA A 132 25.24 -3.27 -19.60
N ASP A 133 25.81 -4.47 -19.76
CA ASP A 133 25.15 -5.60 -20.43
C ASP A 133 23.86 -6.00 -19.73
N ALA A 134 23.86 -6.09 -18.41
CA ALA A 134 22.67 -6.41 -17.62
C ALA A 134 21.59 -5.34 -17.76
N LEU A 135 21.96 -4.05 -17.75
CA LEU A 135 21.04 -2.93 -17.95
C LEU A 135 20.52 -2.87 -19.40
N ALA A 136 21.33 -3.22 -20.38
CA ALA A 136 20.94 -3.25 -21.80
C ALA A 136 19.81 -4.25 -22.09
N ILE A 137 19.73 -5.38 -21.37
CA ILE A 137 18.63 -6.35 -21.46
C ILE A 137 17.28 -5.64 -21.21
N MET A 138 17.27 -4.68 -20.30
CA MET A 138 16.08 -3.88 -19.97
C MET A 138 15.91 -2.65 -20.87
N GLY A 139 16.90 -2.38 -21.74
CA GLY A 139 17.00 -1.19 -22.59
C GLY A 139 17.19 0.08 -21.77
N SER A 140 17.96 -0.01 -20.73
CA SER A 140 18.43 1.10 -19.93
C SER A 140 19.87 1.42 -20.33
N ASP A 141 20.16 2.70 -20.44
CA ASP A 141 21.47 3.30 -20.75
C ASP A 141 22.07 4.03 -19.55
N LEU A 142 21.68 3.61 -18.34
CA LEU A 142 22.21 4.15 -17.09
C LEU A 142 23.73 4.05 -17.05
N ASP A 143 24.37 5.14 -16.65
CA ASP A 143 25.81 5.19 -16.48
C ASP A 143 26.26 4.24 -15.35
N PRO A 144 27.10 3.23 -15.63
CA PRO A 144 27.64 2.34 -14.61
C PRO A 144 28.43 3.05 -13.49
N ASP A 145 28.91 4.27 -13.74
CA ASP A 145 29.64 5.08 -12.75
C ASP A 145 28.73 5.98 -11.90
N ALA A 146 27.45 6.10 -12.24
CA ALA A 146 26.50 6.86 -11.43
C ALA A 146 26.35 6.24 -10.04
N THR A 147 26.33 7.07 -8.98
CA THR A 147 26.07 6.63 -7.60
C THR A 147 24.58 6.39 -7.39
N ILE A 148 24.23 5.33 -6.66
CA ILE A 148 22.82 5.00 -6.40
C ILE A 148 22.07 6.16 -5.73
N SER A 149 22.71 6.88 -4.80
CA SER A 149 22.08 8.03 -4.12
C SER A 149 21.67 9.16 -5.06
N SER A 150 22.31 9.31 -6.22
CA SER A 150 21.96 10.32 -7.23
C SER A 150 20.81 9.93 -8.14
N LEU A 151 20.40 8.65 -8.14
CA LEU A 151 19.40 8.11 -9.05
C LEU A 151 17.98 8.32 -8.52
N PRO A 152 17.01 8.64 -9.39
CA PRO A 152 15.60 8.57 -9.09
C PRO A 152 15.15 7.16 -8.66
N ALA A 153 14.03 7.05 -7.95
CA ALA A 153 13.53 5.77 -7.42
C ALA A 153 13.33 4.71 -8.50
N ALA A 154 12.80 5.09 -9.68
CA ALA A 154 12.63 4.16 -10.80
C ALA A 154 13.94 3.61 -11.33
N GLU A 155 14.97 4.43 -11.43
CA GLU A 155 16.27 4.01 -11.90
C GLU A 155 16.96 3.09 -10.89
N ARG A 156 16.78 3.33 -9.59
CA ARG A 156 17.21 2.41 -8.53
C ARG A 156 16.55 1.03 -8.69
N SER A 157 15.24 0.98 -9.01
CA SER A 157 14.55 -0.29 -9.29
C SER A 157 15.15 -1.00 -10.50
N LEU A 158 15.50 -0.28 -11.57
CA LEU A 158 16.19 -0.86 -12.73
C LEU A 158 17.57 -1.42 -12.37
N VAL A 159 18.33 -0.75 -11.50
CA VAL A 159 19.63 -1.26 -11.01
C VAL A 159 19.44 -2.56 -10.22
N ALA A 160 18.43 -2.64 -9.35
CA ALA A 160 18.13 -3.87 -8.60
C ALA A 160 17.77 -5.03 -9.53
N ILE A 161 16.96 -4.78 -10.58
CA ILE A 161 16.65 -5.77 -11.60
C ILE A 161 17.90 -6.13 -12.41
N GLY A 162 18.69 -5.15 -12.84
CA GLY A 162 19.96 -5.38 -13.55
C GLY A 162 20.92 -6.25 -12.75
N ARG A 163 21.05 -5.99 -11.45
CA ARG A 163 21.83 -6.83 -10.53
C ARG A 163 21.32 -8.28 -10.52
N ALA A 164 20.01 -8.47 -10.49
CA ALA A 164 19.38 -9.79 -10.55
C ALA A 164 19.66 -10.51 -11.87
N LEU A 165 19.66 -9.80 -13.00
CA LEU A 165 19.91 -10.35 -14.33
C LEU A 165 21.39 -10.68 -14.56
N ALA A 166 22.29 -9.94 -13.95
CA ALA A 166 23.73 -10.16 -14.09
C ALA A 166 24.19 -11.56 -13.63
N VAL A 167 23.43 -12.22 -12.74
CA VAL A 167 23.67 -13.61 -12.31
C VAL A 167 22.94 -14.65 -13.17
N LYS A 168 22.44 -14.27 -14.36
CA LYS A 168 21.77 -15.17 -15.32
C LYS A 168 20.58 -15.93 -14.69
N SER A 169 19.70 -15.20 -14.03
CA SER A 169 18.50 -15.78 -13.44
C SER A 169 17.50 -16.20 -14.51
N ASP A 170 16.90 -17.37 -14.35
CA ASP A 170 15.80 -17.88 -15.18
C ASP A 170 14.44 -17.35 -14.69
N ILE A 171 14.34 -17.00 -13.40
CA ILE A 171 13.16 -16.42 -12.76
C ILE A 171 13.57 -15.19 -11.97
N VAL A 172 12.75 -14.14 -12.05
CA VAL A 172 12.85 -12.93 -11.21
C VAL A 172 11.58 -12.78 -10.39
N VAL A 173 11.74 -12.69 -9.08
CA VAL A 173 10.65 -12.45 -8.12
C VAL A 173 10.70 -10.99 -7.69
N LEU A 174 9.60 -10.26 -7.90
CA LEU A 174 9.46 -8.87 -7.48
C LEU A 174 8.34 -8.76 -6.43
N ASP A 175 8.70 -8.29 -5.24
CA ASP A 175 7.78 -8.10 -4.13
C ASP A 175 7.48 -6.61 -3.95
N GLU A 176 6.27 -6.20 -4.37
CA GLU A 176 5.77 -4.80 -4.34
C GLU A 176 6.71 -3.75 -4.97
N PRO A 177 7.23 -3.95 -6.18
CA PRO A 177 8.29 -3.11 -6.72
C PRO A 177 7.84 -1.69 -7.08
N THR A 178 6.54 -1.42 -7.10
CA THR A 178 5.93 -0.13 -7.49
C THR A 178 5.40 0.67 -6.31
N ALA A 179 5.47 0.15 -5.08
CA ALA A 179 4.85 0.77 -3.91
C ALA A 179 5.28 2.24 -3.65
N ALA A 180 6.53 2.58 -4.03
CA ALA A 180 7.09 3.92 -3.84
C ALA A 180 7.26 4.72 -5.16
N LEU A 181 6.81 4.18 -6.31
CA LEU A 181 7.05 4.77 -7.62
C LEU A 181 5.90 5.69 -8.06
N PRO A 182 6.21 6.86 -8.66
CA PRO A 182 5.25 7.65 -9.42
C PRO A 182 4.71 6.88 -10.63
N GLU A 183 3.50 7.19 -11.09
CA GLU A 183 2.84 6.48 -12.21
C GLU A 183 3.66 6.45 -13.51
N ALA A 184 4.35 7.56 -13.83
CA ALA A 184 5.24 7.60 -15.00
C ALA A 184 6.38 6.58 -14.92
N ASP A 185 6.86 6.29 -13.73
CA ASP A 185 7.94 5.35 -13.47
C ASP A 185 7.43 3.90 -13.41
N VAL A 186 6.18 3.68 -13.01
CA VAL A 186 5.50 2.38 -13.10
C VAL A 186 5.50 1.89 -14.55
N GLU A 187 5.17 2.76 -15.52
CA GLU A 187 5.21 2.39 -16.95
C GLU A 187 6.60 1.93 -17.41
N ARG A 188 7.64 2.59 -16.95
CA ARG A 188 9.03 2.18 -17.26
C ARG A 188 9.33 0.77 -16.73
N LEU A 189 8.90 0.49 -15.50
CA LEU A 189 9.06 -0.83 -14.91
C LEU A 189 8.25 -1.90 -15.68
N LEU A 190 6.98 -1.65 -15.98
CA LEU A 190 6.15 -2.58 -16.75
C LEU A 190 6.73 -2.87 -18.15
N LYS A 191 7.31 -1.86 -18.81
CA LYS A 191 8.07 -2.07 -20.05
C LYS A 191 9.24 -3.01 -19.86
N THR A 192 9.97 -2.89 -18.76
CA THR A 192 11.09 -3.77 -18.41
C THR A 192 10.61 -5.21 -18.22
N LEU A 193 9.51 -5.41 -17.49
CA LEU A 193 8.95 -6.76 -17.29
C LEU A 193 8.53 -7.42 -18.62
N ARG A 194 7.95 -6.64 -19.56
CA ARG A 194 7.65 -7.15 -20.92
C ARG A 194 8.91 -7.59 -21.66
N ARG A 195 10.04 -6.89 -21.48
CA ARG A 195 11.32 -7.30 -22.08
C ARG A 195 11.88 -8.57 -21.42
N LEU A 196 11.79 -8.72 -20.10
CA LEU A 196 12.18 -9.95 -19.41
C LEU A 196 11.39 -11.14 -19.95
N ARG A 197 10.08 -10.99 -20.07
CA ARG A 197 9.20 -12.00 -20.66
C ARG A 197 9.62 -12.37 -22.09
N ALA A 198 9.91 -11.38 -22.93
CA ALA A 198 10.36 -11.59 -24.30
C ALA A 198 11.73 -12.31 -24.39
N ASN A 199 12.55 -12.21 -23.35
CA ASN A 199 13.82 -12.91 -23.22
C ASN A 199 13.69 -14.28 -22.52
N ASN A 200 12.47 -14.86 -22.45
CA ASN A 200 12.17 -16.14 -21.81
C ASN A 200 12.50 -16.23 -20.31
N ILE A 201 12.55 -15.09 -19.62
CA ILE A 201 12.71 -15.03 -18.16
C ILE A 201 11.33 -15.08 -17.54
N GLY A 202 11.09 -16.01 -16.59
CA GLY A 202 9.87 -16.06 -15.79
C GLY A 202 9.86 -14.94 -14.76
N VAL A 203 8.72 -14.33 -14.55
CA VAL A 203 8.54 -13.25 -13.57
C VAL A 203 7.44 -13.62 -12.59
N VAL A 204 7.75 -13.61 -11.29
CA VAL A 204 6.75 -13.63 -10.22
C VAL A 204 6.52 -12.20 -9.76
N TYR A 205 5.32 -11.69 -9.98
CA TYR A 205 4.97 -10.31 -9.68
C TYR A 205 4.01 -10.25 -8.50
N VAL A 206 4.53 -9.90 -7.32
CA VAL A 206 3.73 -9.76 -6.10
C VAL A 206 3.33 -8.31 -5.93
N THR A 207 2.06 -8.02 -5.95
CA THR A 207 1.52 -6.65 -5.78
C THR A 207 0.09 -6.71 -5.23
N HIS A 208 -0.38 -5.58 -4.75
CA HIS A 208 -1.80 -5.36 -4.42
C HIS A 208 -2.48 -4.41 -5.41
N ARG A 209 -1.76 -3.89 -6.42
CA ARG A 209 -2.27 -2.99 -7.46
C ARG A 209 -2.82 -3.78 -8.65
N LEU A 210 -4.14 -3.91 -8.70
CA LEU A 210 -4.82 -4.73 -9.69
C LEU A 210 -4.74 -4.18 -11.11
N ASP A 211 -4.67 -2.85 -11.25
CA ASP A 211 -4.46 -2.16 -12.53
C ASP A 211 -3.14 -2.58 -13.19
N GLU A 212 -2.07 -2.70 -12.42
CA GLU A 212 -0.77 -3.17 -12.91
C GLU A 212 -0.84 -4.63 -13.35
N VAL A 213 -1.48 -5.48 -12.54
CA VAL A 213 -1.62 -6.92 -12.82
C VAL A 213 -2.35 -7.13 -14.14
N LEU A 214 -3.47 -6.48 -14.37
CA LEU A 214 -4.26 -6.60 -15.60
C LEU A 214 -3.52 -6.07 -16.85
N ARG A 215 -2.49 -5.23 -16.66
CA ARG A 215 -1.68 -4.66 -17.76
C ARG A 215 -0.47 -5.50 -18.14
N ILE A 216 0.03 -6.35 -17.22
CA ILE A 216 1.31 -7.03 -17.41
C ILE A 216 1.25 -8.54 -17.25
N ALA A 217 0.39 -9.08 -16.38
CA ALA A 217 0.37 -10.49 -16.06
C ALA A 217 -0.24 -11.33 -17.20
N ASP A 218 0.29 -12.52 -17.38
CA ASP A 218 -0.28 -13.57 -18.21
C ASP A 218 -1.26 -14.41 -17.38
N ARG A 219 -0.84 -14.80 -16.16
CA ARG A 219 -1.64 -15.55 -15.20
C ARG A 219 -1.63 -14.88 -13.85
N VAL A 220 -2.67 -15.12 -13.08
CA VAL A 220 -2.87 -14.57 -11.75
C VAL A 220 -3.23 -15.68 -10.79
N THR A 221 -2.41 -15.89 -9.76
CA THR A 221 -2.76 -16.76 -8.62
C THR A 221 -3.21 -15.92 -7.44
N VAL A 222 -4.37 -16.24 -6.88
CA VAL A 222 -4.91 -15.59 -5.69
C VAL A 222 -4.76 -16.51 -4.49
N LEU A 223 -4.05 -16.03 -3.46
CA LEU A 223 -3.97 -16.66 -2.14
C LEU A 223 -4.94 -16.00 -1.17
N ARG A 224 -5.60 -16.81 -0.36
CA ARG A 224 -6.44 -16.38 0.74
C ARG A 224 -6.38 -17.35 1.91
N ASP A 225 -6.13 -16.84 3.11
CA ASP A 225 -6.06 -17.61 4.36
C ASP A 225 -5.12 -18.83 4.25
N GLY A 226 -3.95 -18.62 3.63
CA GLY A 226 -2.93 -19.65 3.44
C GLY A 226 -3.24 -20.69 2.38
N ARG A 227 -4.26 -20.50 1.53
CA ARG A 227 -4.64 -21.45 0.47
C ARG A 227 -4.66 -20.79 -0.90
N ARG A 228 -4.34 -21.53 -1.94
CA ARG A 228 -4.62 -21.12 -3.32
C ARG A 228 -6.12 -21.18 -3.57
N LEU A 229 -6.73 -20.02 -3.82
CA LEU A 229 -8.14 -19.95 -4.17
C LEU A 229 -8.37 -20.29 -5.65
N ALA A 230 -7.58 -19.65 -6.52
CA ALA A 230 -7.64 -19.85 -7.96
C ALA A 230 -6.33 -19.45 -8.64
N THR A 231 -6.09 -19.99 -9.83
CA THR A 231 -5.14 -19.45 -10.82
C THR A 231 -5.93 -19.23 -12.11
N VAL A 232 -5.94 -18.01 -12.62
CA VAL A 232 -6.73 -17.59 -13.78
C VAL A 232 -5.84 -16.90 -14.81
N GLN A 233 -6.26 -16.90 -16.09
CA GLN A 233 -5.63 -16.06 -17.11
C GLN A 233 -6.00 -14.60 -16.86
N ALA A 234 -5.02 -13.70 -16.93
CA ALA A 234 -5.27 -12.27 -16.71
C ALA A 234 -6.22 -11.68 -17.78
N SER A 235 -6.19 -12.22 -19.00
CA SER A 235 -7.09 -11.84 -20.10
C SER A 235 -8.55 -12.27 -19.92
N GLU A 236 -8.82 -13.22 -19.02
CA GLU A 236 -10.15 -13.80 -18.78
C GLU A 236 -10.78 -13.28 -17.49
N THR A 237 -10.14 -12.36 -16.80
CA THR A 237 -10.62 -11.79 -15.53
C THR A 237 -10.60 -10.26 -15.56
N ASN A 238 -11.17 -9.66 -14.54
CA ASN A 238 -11.22 -8.21 -14.36
C ASN A 238 -10.98 -7.83 -12.89
N ALA A 239 -10.78 -6.53 -12.63
CA ALA A 239 -10.51 -6.03 -11.30
C ALA A 239 -11.59 -6.40 -10.27
N GLY A 240 -12.87 -6.42 -10.69
CA GLY A 240 -13.98 -6.77 -9.80
C GLY A 240 -13.94 -8.22 -9.34
N GLU A 241 -13.67 -9.15 -10.26
CA GLU A 241 -13.52 -10.58 -9.95
C GLU A 241 -12.30 -10.86 -9.08
N LEU A 242 -11.15 -10.21 -9.38
CA LEU A 242 -9.95 -10.32 -8.55
C LEU A 242 -10.20 -9.81 -7.12
N VAL A 243 -10.88 -8.67 -6.96
CA VAL A 243 -11.30 -8.16 -5.63
C VAL A 243 -12.20 -9.18 -4.93
N GLN A 244 -13.18 -9.76 -5.63
CA GLN A 244 -14.07 -10.75 -5.05
C GLN A 244 -13.30 -12.00 -4.59
N MET A 245 -12.32 -12.48 -5.35
CA MET A 245 -11.46 -13.59 -4.94
C MET A 245 -10.62 -13.22 -3.71
N ILE A 246 -9.99 -12.03 -3.71
CA ILE A 246 -9.10 -11.58 -2.64
C ILE A 246 -9.88 -11.31 -1.34
N VAL A 247 -11.00 -10.57 -1.42
CA VAL A 247 -11.76 -10.09 -0.27
C VAL A 247 -12.86 -11.06 0.15
N GLY A 248 -13.36 -11.87 -0.80
CA GLY A 248 -14.51 -12.78 -0.60
C GLY A 248 -15.86 -12.08 -0.66
N ARG A 249 -15.91 -10.82 -1.11
CA ARG A 249 -17.11 -10.00 -1.30
C ARG A 249 -17.04 -9.31 -2.66
N SER A 250 -18.19 -8.97 -3.25
CA SER A 250 -18.22 -8.20 -4.48
C SER A 250 -17.58 -6.82 -4.27
N MET A 251 -17.08 -6.20 -5.35
CA MET A 251 -16.50 -4.86 -5.29
C MET A 251 -17.50 -3.81 -4.77
N ASN A 252 -18.77 -3.95 -5.12
CA ASN A 252 -19.83 -3.07 -4.64
C ASN A 252 -20.13 -3.26 -3.16
N ASP A 253 -20.02 -4.49 -2.64
CA ASP A 253 -20.17 -4.78 -1.22
C ASP A 253 -18.93 -4.40 -0.41
N ALA A 254 -17.75 -4.48 -1.01
CA ALA A 254 -16.49 -4.07 -0.39
C ALA A 254 -16.36 -2.55 -0.26
N PHE A 255 -16.87 -1.80 -1.26
CA PHE A 255 -16.79 -0.34 -1.33
C PHE A 255 -18.18 0.28 -1.38
N VAL A 256 -18.94 0.11 -0.30
CA VAL A 256 -20.29 0.69 -0.20
C VAL A 256 -20.18 2.23 -0.21
N ARG A 257 -20.92 2.86 -1.11
CA ARG A 257 -21.00 4.33 -1.18
C ARG A 257 -21.63 4.88 0.09
N PRO A 258 -21.09 5.96 0.67
CA PRO A 258 -21.69 6.61 1.82
C PRO A 258 -23.11 7.11 1.50
N ALA A 259 -23.99 7.06 2.51
CA ALA A 259 -25.31 7.68 2.41
C ALA A 259 -25.19 9.20 2.28
N PRO A 260 -26.15 9.90 1.67
CA PRO A 260 -26.14 11.35 1.59
C PRO A 260 -25.92 11.99 2.99
N PRO A 261 -25.09 13.04 3.09
CA PRO A 261 -24.86 13.73 4.35
C PRO A 261 -26.12 14.50 4.81
N SER A 262 -26.14 14.90 6.07
CA SER A 262 -27.19 15.77 6.58
C SER A 262 -27.01 17.23 6.08
N GLU A 263 -28.04 18.04 6.19
CA GLU A 263 -27.97 19.48 5.87
C GLU A 263 -27.22 20.29 6.96
N ARG A 264 -26.98 19.69 8.15
CA ARG A 264 -26.30 20.36 9.26
C ARG A 264 -24.82 20.52 8.97
N ASN A 265 -24.36 21.76 8.95
CA ASN A 265 -22.94 22.06 8.88
C ASN A 265 -22.26 21.67 10.21
N ALA A 266 -21.34 20.72 10.17
CA ALA A 266 -20.60 20.26 11.33
C ALA A 266 -19.27 21.01 11.50
N PHE A 267 -18.62 21.36 10.40
CA PHE A 267 -17.32 22.05 10.44
C PHE A 267 -17.21 23.05 9.32
N SER A 268 -16.62 24.23 9.58
CA SER A 268 -16.32 25.20 8.53
C SER A 268 -14.95 25.87 8.72
N VAL A 269 -14.38 26.22 7.60
CA VAL A 269 -13.13 26.93 7.43
C VAL A 269 -13.40 28.19 6.63
N ALA A 270 -12.97 29.35 7.15
CA ALA A 270 -13.06 30.63 6.46
C ALA A 270 -11.68 31.25 6.33
N GLU A 271 -11.24 31.50 5.09
CA GLU A 271 -10.00 32.22 4.74
C GLU A 271 -8.73 31.66 5.41
N LEU A 272 -8.64 30.32 5.58
CA LEU A 272 -7.50 29.66 6.21
C LEU A 272 -6.24 29.87 5.35
N VAL A 273 -5.19 30.37 5.98
CA VAL A 273 -3.85 30.48 5.42
C VAL A 273 -2.85 29.80 6.35
N ALA A 274 -2.07 28.87 5.81
CA ALA A 274 -1.00 28.18 6.54
C ALA A 274 0.19 27.96 5.62
N GLU A 275 1.37 28.35 6.04
CA GLU A 275 2.61 28.32 5.22
C GLU A 275 2.40 29.05 3.88
N ARG A 276 2.45 28.28 2.75
CA ARG A 276 2.26 28.78 1.38
C ARG A 276 0.92 28.36 0.79
N VAL A 277 -0.04 27.95 1.64
CA VAL A 277 -1.34 27.41 1.21
C VAL A 277 -2.45 28.32 1.69
N GLY A 278 -3.39 28.60 0.81
CA GLY A 278 -4.55 29.43 1.09
C GLY A 278 -4.48 30.82 0.42
N PRO A 279 -5.52 31.70 0.61
CA PRO A 279 -6.66 31.44 1.52
C PRO A 279 -7.61 30.34 1.02
N VAL A 280 -8.10 29.50 1.94
CA VAL A 280 -9.02 28.39 1.64
C VAL A 280 -10.26 28.50 2.51
N SER A 281 -11.43 28.40 1.89
CA SER A 281 -12.72 28.39 2.57
C SER A 281 -13.56 27.19 2.11
N PHE A 282 -14.12 26.44 3.07
CA PHE A 282 -15.03 25.32 2.81
C PHE A 282 -15.82 24.97 4.07
N SER A 283 -16.84 24.14 3.90
CA SER A 283 -17.59 23.55 5.01
C SER A 283 -17.65 22.04 4.87
N VAL A 284 -17.95 21.32 5.94
CA VAL A 284 -18.18 19.87 5.97
C VAL A 284 -19.46 19.61 6.74
N ALA A 285 -20.41 18.94 6.12
CA ALA A 285 -21.67 18.59 6.75
C ALA A 285 -21.53 17.39 7.71
N ALA A 286 -22.47 17.24 8.63
CA ALA A 286 -22.50 16.07 9.48
C ALA A 286 -22.81 14.81 8.64
N GLY A 287 -21.97 13.79 8.78
CA GLY A 287 -22.05 12.58 7.96
C GLY A 287 -21.40 12.71 6.58
N GLU A 288 -20.69 13.82 6.30
CA GLU A 288 -19.99 14.02 5.04
C GLU A 288 -18.54 13.52 5.08
N ILE A 289 -18.08 12.96 3.96
CA ILE A 289 -16.66 12.84 3.64
C ILE A 289 -16.34 13.86 2.54
N LEU A 290 -15.58 14.90 2.90
CA LEU A 290 -15.00 15.86 1.95
C LEU A 290 -13.59 15.45 1.60
N GLY A 291 -13.31 15.24 0.31
CA GLY A 291 -11.96 14.97 -0.19
C GLY A 291 -11.16 16.26 -0.39
N LEU A 292 -9.94 16.34 0.15
CA LEU A 292 -8.92 17.31 -0.25
C LEU A 292 -7.88 16.57 -1.08
N VAL A 293 -7.78 16.87 -2.35
CA VAL A 293 -6.97 16.09 -3.30
C VAL A 293 -6.04 16.98 -4.11
N GLY A 294 -4.93 16.39 -4.55
CA GLY A 294 -3.97 17.09 -5.38
C GLY A 294 -2.74 16.25 -5.64
N LEU A 295 -1.93 16.68 -6.60
CA LEU A 295 -0.63 16.07 -6.82
C LEU A 295 0.29 16.33 -5.63
N ARG A 296 1.35 15.53 -5.50
CA ARG A 296 2.35 15.70 -4.44
C ARG A 296 2.90 17.13 -4.42
N GLY A 297 2.84 17.78 -3.25
CA GLY A 297 3.24 19.19 -3.11
C GLY A 297 2.16 20.22 -3.46
N ALA A 298 0.93 19.81 -3.77
CA ALA A 298 -0.18 20.73 -4.07
C ALA A 298 -0.66 21.54 -2.85
N GLY A 299 -0.31 21.14 -1.61
CA GLY A 299 -0.62 21.87 -0.39
C GLY A 299 -1.80 21.35 0.43
N HIS A 300 -2.59 20.40 -0.07
CA HIS A 300 -3.76 19.85 0.62
C HIS A 300 -3.44 19.21 1.99
N HIS A 301 -2.25 18.61 2.16
CA HIS A 301 -1.78 18.08 3.45
C HIS A 301 -1.62 19.17 4.51
N THR A 302 -1.10 20.34 4.13
CA THR A 302 -0.89 21.48 5.05
C THR A 302 -2.19 21.91 5.71
N ILE A 303 -3.32 21.87 4.98
CA ILE A 303 -4.64 22.26 5.51
C ILE A 303 -5.06 21.35 6.68
N GLY A 304 -4.99 20.03 6.53
CA GLY A 304 -5.34 19.10 7.61
C GLY A 304 -4.48 19.26 8.84
N ARG A 305 -3.17 19.43 8.65
CA ARG A 305 -2.21 19.64 9.73
C ARG A 305 -2.40 20.99 10.43
N ALA A 306 -2.81 22.04 9.69
CA ALA A 306 -3.15 23.34 10.26
C ALA A 306 -4.43 23.27 11.12
N ILE A 307 -5.48 22.60 10.63
CA ILE A 307 -6.72 22.40 11.40
C ILE A 307 -6.45 21.59 12.68
N PHE A 308 -5.51 20.66 12.66
CA PHE A 308 -5.12 19.85 13.83
C PHE A 308 -4.11 20.56 14.75
N GLY A 309 -3.68 21.78 14.41
CA GLY A 309 -2.72 22.56 15.25
C GLY A 309 -1.28 22.04 15.19
N GLN A 310 -0.91 21.23 14.20
CA GLN A 310 0.48 20.82 13.94
C GLN A 310 1.26 21.88 13.15
N THR A 311 0.57 22.57 12.24
CA THR A 311 1.12 23.66 11.43
C THR A 311 0.43 24.95 11.84
N PRO A 312 1.15 26.05 12.14
CA PRO A 312 0.53 27.30 12.50
C PRO A 312 -0.34 27.88 11.39
N MET A 313 -1.56 28.29 11.73
CA MET A 313 -2.38 29.13 10.86
C MET A 313 -1.93 30.57 10.97
N THR A 314 -1.72 31.26 9.85
CA THR A 314 -1.37 32.68 9.82
C THR A 314 -2.61 33.57 9.65
N ALA A 315 -3.71 33.04 9.12
CA ALA A 315 -4.99 33.70 9.00
C ALA A 315 -6.13 32.67 8.91
N GLY A 316 -7.35 33.12 9.09
CA GLY A 316 -8.57 32.32 8.95
C GLY A 316 -9.30 32.05 10.26
N ARG A 317 -10.46 31.41 10.14
CA ARG A 317 -11.30 31.01 11.26
C ARG A 317 -11.84 29.60 11.05
N LEU A 318 -11.90 28.85 12.14
CA LEU A 318 -12.49 27.52 12.18
C LEU A 318 -13.72 27.53 13.08
N THR A 319 -14.77 26.81 12.68
CA THR A 319 -15.94 26.57 13.55
C THR A 319 -16.28 25.08 13.54
N LEU A 320 -16.62 24.53 14.70
CA LEU A 320 -17.03 23.12 14.85
C LEU A 320 -18.36 23.10 15.60
N ASP A 321 -19.41 22.51 14.99
CA ASP A 321 -20.79 22.56 15.47
C ASP A 321 -21.31 24.00 15.79
N GLY A 322 -20.86 24.97 14.99
CA GLY A 322 -21.23 26.38 15.16
C GLY A 322 -20.36 27.17 16.17
N GLU A 323 -19.53 26.50 16.97
CA GLU A 323 -18.67 27.11 17.95
C GLU A 323 -17.29 27.43 17.34
N PRO A 324 -16.72 28.62 17.57
CA PRO A 324 -15.37 28.94 17.12
C PRO A 324 -14.33 28.05 17.80
N ILE A 325 -13.38 27.54 17.01
CA ILE A 325 -12.22 26.82 17.52
C ILE A 325 -10.93 27.42 16.96
N ALA A 326 -9.85 27.38 17.74
CA ALA A 326 -8.55 27.90 17.32
C ALA A 326 -7.42 27.08 17.96
N PRO A 327 -7.27 25.79 17.60
CA PRO A 327 -6.26 24.94 18.22
C PRO A 327 -4.86 25.39 17.84
N SER A 328 -4.03 25.67 18.83
CA SER A 328 -2.60 26.01 18.67
C SER A 328 -1.70 24.77 18.80
N SER A 329 -2.28 23.64 19.16
CA SER A 329 -1.59 22.36 19.33
C SER A 329 -2.52 21.17 19.07
N PRO A 330 -1.96 19.99 18.76
CA PRO A 330 -2.74 18.75 18.64
C PRO A 330 -3.56 18.42 19.90
N ALA A 331 -3.02 18.71 21.09
CA ALA A 331 -3.73 18.45 22.34
C ALA A 331 -5.00 19.30 22.46
N GLU A 332 -4.95 20.59 22.08
CA GLU A 332 -6.11 21.47 22.05
C GLU A 332 -7.13 21.04 20.99
N ALA A 333 -6.67 20.63 19.79
CA ALA A 333 -7.54 20.11 18.75
C ALA A 333 -8.31 18.87 19.21
N MET A 334 -7.63 17.94 19.87
CA MET A 334 -8.23 16.75 20.45
C MET A 334 -9.26 17.09 21.52
N ALA A 335 -8.97 18.02 22.42
CA ALA A 335 -9.89 18.47 23.47
C ALA A 335 -11.15 19.15 22.89
N GLN A 336 -11.05 19.75 21.68
CA GLN A 336 -12.15 20.37 20.96
C GLN A 336 -12.93 19.38 20.08
N GLY A 337 -12.54 18.10 20.03
CA GLY A 337 -13.24 17.05 19.27
C GLY A 337 -12.74 16.86 17.84
N VAL A 338 -11.51 17.28 17.55
CA VAL A 338 -10.84 17.02 16.26
C VAL A 338 -9.89 15.84 16.40
N GLY A 339 -10.06 14.81 15.57
CA GLY A 339 -9.18 13.66 15.46
C GLY A 339 -8.32 13.72 14.20
N PHE A 340 -7.12 13.11 14.24
CA PHE A 340 -6.20 13.10 13.11
C PHE A 340 -5.51 11.74 12.95
N VAL A 341 -5.60 11.19 11.75
CA VAL A 341 -4.89 9.98 11.33
C VAL A 341 -3.81 10.40 10.34
N SER A 342 -2.55 10.24 10.73
CA SER A 342 -1.40 10.64 9.93
C SER A 342 -1.03 9.62 8.86
N SER A 343 -0.54 10.12 7.72
CA SER A 343 0.11 9.31 6.67
C SER A 343 1.40 8.64 7.17
N ARG A 344 2.08 9.24 8.15
CA ARG A 344 3.28 8.70 8.81
C ARG A 344 2.91 7.80 9.98
N ARG A 345 2.21 6.69 9.67
CA ARG A 345 1.69 5.79 10.71
C ARG A 345 2.72 5.33 11.71
N ALA A 346 3.92 4.92 11.25
CA ALA A 346 4.97 4.38 12.12
C ALA A 346 5.59 5.43 13.05
N GLU A 347 5.61 6.70 12.65
CA GLU A 347 6.26 7.80 13.36
C GLU A 347 5.27 8.59 14.22
N GLU A 348 4.05 8.80 13.71
CA GLU A 348 3.04 9.69 14.31
C GLU A 348 1.77 8.95 14.73
N GLY A 349 1.50 7.77 14.14
CA GLY A 349 0.22 7.05 14.33
C GLY A 349 0.25 6.05 15.48
N VAL A 350 1.28 5.23 15.60
CA VAL A 350 1.38 4.14 16.60
C VAL A 350 2.55 4.34 17.55
N ALA A 351 2.34 3.99 18.81
CA ALA A 351 3.41 3.84 19.78
C ALA A 351 3.93 2.40 19.71
N SER A 352 4.99 2.18 18.91
CA SER A 352 5.45 0.85 18.50
C SER A 352 5.82 -0.09 19.67
N ASN A 353 6.26 0.47 20.79
CA ASN A 353 6.66 -0.27 21.99
C ASN A 353 5.49 -0.58 22.94
N LEU A 354 4.30 -0.03 22.67
CA LEU A 354 3.11 -0.25 23.45
C LEU A 354 2.24 -1.37 22.83
N ASP A 355 1.44 -2.00 23.66
CA ASP A 355 0.52 -3.05 23.24
C ASP A 355 -0.71 -2.51 22.47
N VAL A 356 -1.53 -3.40 21.93
CA VAL A 356 -2.74 -3.05 21.17
C VAL A 356 -3.72 -2.26 22.03
N ARG A 357 -3.97 -2.68 23.28
CA ARG A 357 -4.85 -1.99 24.23
C ARG A 357 -4.35 -0.58 24.51
N GLU A 358 -3.07 -0.44 24.85
CA GLU A 358 -2.47 0.86 25.15
C GLU A 358 -2.53 1.82 23.96
N ASN A 359 -2.34 1.31 22.74
CA ASN A 359 -2.46 2.11 21.52
C ASN A 359 -3.90 2.57 21.25
N ILE A 360 -4.92 1.77 21.58
CA ILE A 360 -6.33 2.20 21.46
C ILE A 360 -6.64 3.35 22.42
N TYR A 361 -6.10 3.29 23.65
CA TYR A 361 -6.35 4.29 24.70
C TYR A 361 -5.28 5.37 24.85
N LEU A 362 -4.39 5.52 23.89
CA LEU A 362 -3.25 6.44 23.94
C LEU A 362 -3.66 7.90 24.20
N ASN A 363 -4.87 8.30 23.81
CA ASN A 363 -5.39 9.67 23.92
C ASN A 363 -6.58 9.74 24.88
N PRO A 364 -6.39 9.78 26.21
CA PRO A 364 -7.50 9.80 27.17
C PRO A 364 -8.42 11.01 26.99
N ALA A 365 -7.89 12.20 26.63
CA ALA A 365 -8.68 13.37 26.35
C ALA A 365 -9.69 13.17 25.21
N ALA A 366 -9.28 12.45 24.15
CA ALA A 366 -10.17 12.14 23.04
C ALA A 366 -11.28 11.15 23.43
N SER A 367 -11.06 10.28 24.42
CA SER A 367 -12.08 9.36 24.96
C SER A 367 -13.00 10.00 26.01
N GLY A 368 -12.88 11.30 26.24
CA GLY A 368 -13.67 12.02 27.26
C GLY A 368 -13.27 11.69 28.70
N ARG A 369 -12.14 11.02 28.89
CA ARG A 369 -11.58 10.70 30.23
C ARG A 369 -10.66 11.83 30.70
N GLY A 370 -10.79 12.19 31.98
CA GLY A 370 -9.84 13.08 32.60
C GLY A 370 -8.42 12.47 32.64
N VAL A 371 -7.38 13.29 32.50
CA VAL A 371 -5.99 12.84 32.49
C VAL A 371 -5.60 12.08 33.76
N LEU A 372 -6.32 12.32 34.88
CA LEU A 372 -6.15 11.65 36.17
C LEU A 372 -7.23 10.59 36.46
N GLU A 373 -8.08 10.28 35.49
CA GLU A 373 -9.14 9.27 35.66
C GLU A 373 -8.56 7.87 35.45
N PHE A 374 -8.33 7.15 36.55
CA PHE A 374 -7.88 5.78 36.50
C PHE A 374 -9.02 4.84 36.11
N ALA A 375 -9.00 4.32 34.90
CA ALA A 375 -9.87 3.22 34.54
C ALA A 375 -9.39 1.91 35.20
N ALA A 376 -10.34 1.13 35.73
CA ALA A 376 -10.00 -0.22 36.17
C ALA A 376 -9.50 -1.03 34.96
N ARG A 377 -8.31 -1.66 35.08
CA ARG A 377 -7.68 -2.45 33.99
C ARG A 377 -8.65 -3.47 33.36
N ALA A 378 -9.52 -4.08 34.16
CA ALA A 378 -10.53 -5.02 33.68
C ALA A 378 -11.51 -4.33 32.68
N LYS A 379 -11.96 -3.11 32.98
CA LYS A 379 -12.85 -2.35 32.11
C LYS A 379 -12.15 -1.98 30.78
N GLU A 380 -10.91 -1.52 30.84
CA GLU A 380 -10.12 -1.25 29.63
C GLU A 380 -9.93 -2.48 28.75
N LEU A 381 -9.66 -3.64 29.37
CA LEU A 381 -9.52 -4.91 28.65
C LEU A 381 -10.82 -5.32 27.94
N ASP A 382 -11.97 -5.15 28.61
CA ASP A 382 -13.26 -5.50 28.01
C ASP A 382 -13.64 -4.55 26.85
N GLU A 383 -13.43 -3.25 27.04
CA GLU A 383 -13.63 -2.25 26.00
C GLU A 383 -12.66 -2.46 24.82
N ALA A 384 -11.37 -2.76 25.09
CA ALA A 384 -10.39 -3.08 24.06
C ALA A 384 -10.76 -4.35 23.27
N ARG A 385 -11.27 -5.40 23.94
CA ARG A 385 -11.79 -6.60 23.25
C ARG A 385 -12.96 -6.26 22.34
N ALA A 386 -13.89 -5.42 22.81
CA ALA A 386 -15.01 -4.96 22.01
C ALA A 386 -14.55 -4.16 20.79
N ALA A 387 -13.55 -3.26 20.96
CA ALA A 387 -12.95 -2.50 19.87
C ALA A 387 -12.25 -3.42 18.86
N VAL A 388 -11.38 -4.35 19.32
CA VAL A 388 -10.69 -5.32 18.45
C VAL A 388 -11.69 -6.13 17.64
N LYS A 389 -12.80 -6.58 18.24
CA LYS A 389 -13.86 -7.29 17.53
C LYS A 389 -14.59 -6.38 16.53
N ARG A 390 -14.97 -5.14 16.92
CA ARG A 390 -15.69 -4.19 16.09
C ARG A 390 -14.88 -3.79 14.85
N PHE A 391 -13.59 -3.52 15.04
CA PHE A 391 -12.68 -3.11 13.98
C PHE A 391 -12.04 -4.29 13.24
N SER A 392 -12.41 -5.54 13.59
CA SER A 392 -11.86 -6.75 12.98
C SER A 392 -10.32 -6.74 12.96
N ILE A 393 -9.70 -6.34 14.08
CA ILE A 393 -8.25 -6.29 14.22
C ILE A 393 -7.74 -7.72 14.44
N LYS A 394 -6.87 -8.19 13.55
CA LYS A 394 -6.23 -9.50 13.68
C LYS A 394 -5.00 -9.35 14.60
N THR A 395 -5.09 -9.87 15.82
CA THR A 395 -4.05 -9.88 16.85
C THR A 395 -4.08 -11.19 17.61
N ALA A 396 -2.93 -11.66 18.09
CA ALA A 396 -2.85 -12.83 18.98
C ALA A 396 -3.36 -12.51 20.40
N GLY A 397 -3.35 -11.24 20.80
CA GLY A 397 -3.84 -10.78 22.11
C GLY A 397 -3.79 -9.27 22.26
N LEU A 398 -4.46 -8.75 23.29
CA LEU A 398 -4.50 -7.31 23.57
C LEU A 398 -3.16 -6.76 24.09
N GLU A 399 -2.35 -7.62 24.67
CA GLU A 399 -1.01 -7.31 25.22
C GLU A 399 0.11 -7.57 24.19
N GLU A 400 -0.26 -7.88 22.93
CA GLU A 400 0.69 -8.01 21.83
C GLU A 400 1.21 -6.61 21.43
N PRO A 401 2.54 -6.42 21.26
CA PRO A 401 3.09 -5.15 20.78
C PRO A 401 2.51 -4.79 19.40
N VAL A 402 2.04 -3.55 19.25
CA VAL A 402 1.40 -3.11 17.99
C VAL A 402 2.35 -3.23 16.79
N ALA A 403 3.65 -3.17 17.01
CA ALA A 403 4.67 -3.31 15.96
C ALA A 403 4.65 -4.69 15.27
N THR A 404 4.13 -5.74 15.93
CA THR A 404 4.04 -7.10 15.37
C THR A 404 2.87 -7.27 14.41
N LEU A 405 1.90 -6.35 14.44
CA LEU A 405 0.74 -6.38 13.58
C LEU A 405 1.08 -5.99 12.14
N SER A 406 0.34 -6.55 11.18
CA SER A 406 0.40 -6.06 9.80
C SER A 406 -0.03 -4.59 9.69
N GLY A 407 0.47 -3.87 8.66
CA GLY A 407 0.16 -2.47 8.45
C GLY A 407 -1.34 -2.16 8.44
N GLY A 408 -2.17 -3.01 7.83
CA GLY A 408 -3.63 -2.85 7.85
C GLY A 408 -4.24 -2.99 9.26
N ASN A 409 -3.72 -3.90 10.09
CA ASN A 409 -4.18 -4.03 11.47
C ASN A 409 -3.71 -2.88 12.36
N GLN A 410 -2.47 -2.39 12.17
CA GLN A 410 -2.00 -1.17 12.83
C GLN A 410 -2.90 0.03 12.49
N GLN A 411 -3.28 0.18 11.21
CA GLN A 411 -4.19 1.23 10.78
C GLN A 411 -5.56 1.13 11.43
N LYS A 412 -6.10 -0.08 11.56
CA LYS A 412 -7.35 -0.33 12.28
C LYS A 412 -7.25 0.02 13.78
N VAL A 413 -6.10 -0.22 14.42
CA VAL A 413 -5.85 0.21 15.82
C VAL A 413 -5.88 1.74 15.93
N VAL A 414 -5.22 2.46 15.02
CA VAL A 414 -5.24 3.93 14.99
C VAL A 414 -6.65 4.46 14.77
N LEU A 415 -7.40 3.88 13.83
CA LEU A 415 -8.79 4.26 13.58
C LEU A 415 -9.70 3.96 14.78
N ALA A 416 -9.52 2.81 15.44
CA ALA A 416 -10.27 2.45 16.65
C ALA A 416 -10.09 3.51 17.74
N ARG A 417 -8.87 4.00 17.97
CA ARG A 417 -8.57 5.10 18.91
C ARG A 417 -9.47 6.32 18.71
N TRP A 418 -9.65 6.74 17.46
CA TRP A 418 -10.41 7.93 17.14
C TRP A 418 -11.92 7.69 17.04
N MET A 419 -12.35 6.51 16.58
CA MET A 419 -13.77 6.21 16.40
C MET A 419 -14.47 5.74 17.69
N GLU A 420 -13.70 5.33 18.71
CA GLU A 420 -14.17 5.11 20.08
C GLU A 420 -14.16 6.41 20.91
N ALA A 421 -13.58 7.48 20.39
CA ALA A 421 -13.48 8.77 21.04
C ALA A 421 -14.69 9.68 20.71
N HIS A 422 -14.87 10.77 21.47
CA HIS A 422 -15.87 11.81 21.21
C HIS A 422 -15.43 12.78 20.11
N VAL A 423 -15.03 12.25 18.95
CA VAL A 423 -14.57 13.03 17.82
C VAL A 423 -15.76 13.46 16.97
N LYS A 424 -15.81 14.75 16.63
CA LYS A 424 -16.83 15.38 15.77
C LYS A 424 -16.32 15.58 14.33
N LEU A 425 -15.02 15.89 14.19
CA LEU A 425 -14.29 15.97 12.92
C LEU A 425 -13.12 15.01 12.94
N LEU A 426 -13.06 14.10 11.98
CA LEU A 426 -11.92 13.19 11.79
C LEU A 426 -11.18 13.54 10.51
N ILE A 427 -9.92 13.91 10.64
CA ILE A 427 -9.02 14.17 9.53
C ILE A 427 -8.25 12.89 9.23
N LEU A 428 -8.33 12.41 8.01
CA LEU A 428 -7.66 11.21 7.52
C LEU A 428 -6.65 11.61 6.45
N GLU A 429 -5.37 11.59 6.80
CA GLU A 429 -4.27 11.86 5.86
C GLU A 429 -3.74 10.55 5.31
N GLU A 430 -3.98 10.29 4.01
CA GLU A 430 -3.56 9.08 3.29
C GLU A 430 -3.86 7.78 4.08
N PRO A 431 -5.11 7.56 4.53
CA PRO A 431 -5.41 6.54 5.53
C PRO A 431 -5.18 5.11 5.04
N THR A 432 -5.05 4.90 3.75
CA THR A 432 -4.95 3.57 3.14
C THR A 432 -3.59 3.28 2.49
N ILE A 433 -2.59 4.16 2.68
CA ILE A 433 -1.23 3.91 2.22
C ILE A 433 -0.65 2.65 2.89
N GLY A 434 -0.15 1.71 2.06
CA GLY A 434 0.44 0.45 2.54
C GLY A 434 -0.58 -0.51 3.19
N VAL A 435 -1.86 -0.34 2.85
CA VAL A 435 -2.96 -1.17 3.32
C VAL A 435 -3.52 -1.97 2.15
N ASP A 436 -3.71 -3.27 2.34
CA ASP A 436 -4.29 -4.14 1.29
C ASP A 436 -5.78 -3.85 1.04
N ILE A 437 -6.28 -4.32 -0.11
CA ILE A 437 -7.65 -4.06 -0.57
C ILE A 437 -8.71 -4.52 0.44
N GLY A 438 -8.47 -5.65 1.14
CA GLY A 438 -9.40 -6.15 2.15
C GLY A 438 -9.48 -5.23 3.36
N ALA A 439 -8.31 -4.78 3.85
CA ALA A 439 -8.26 -3.84 4.97
C ALA A 439 -8.78 -2.45 4.58
N LYS A 440 -8.59 -1.98 3.31
CA LYS A 440 -9.24 -0.77 2.79
C LYS A 440 -10.76 -0.88 2.88
N ALA A 441 -11.34 -1.98 2.40
CA ALA A 441 -12.78 -2.22 2.45
C ALA A 441 -13.32 -2.19 3.89
N ASP A 442 -12.63 -2.87 4.83
CA ASP A 442 -13.01 -2.86 6.24
C ASP A 442 -12.98 -1.45 6.84
N ILE A 443 -11.95 -0.64 6.53
CA ILE A 443 -11.83 0.75 6.97
C ILE A 443 -13.03 1.58 6.49
N TYR A 444 -13.42 1.45 5.23
CA TYR A 444 -14.55 2.22 4.69
C TYR A 444 -15.89 1.80 5.29
N HIS A 445 -16.10 0.52 5.54
CA HIS A 445 -17.29 0.05 6.27
C HIS A 445 -17.37 0.63 7.69
N LEU A 446 -16.25 0.70 8.40
CA LEU A 446 -16.18 1.30 9.72
C LEU A 446 -16.52 2.79 9.68
N LEU A 447 -15.93 3.54 8.74
CA LEU A 447 -16.24 4.95 8.54
C LEU A 447 -17.73 5.19 8.31
N GLN A 448 -18.40 4.38 7.49
CA GLN A 448 -19.84 4.52 7.26
C GLN A 448 -20.70 4.43 8.53
N SER A 449 -20.34 3.54 9.44
CA SER A 449 -21.05 3.42 10.70
C SER A 449 -20.98 4.70 11.55
N SER A 450 -19.86 5.43 11.49
CA SER A 450 -19.63 6.68 12.20
C SER A 450 -20.22 7.88 11.48
N LEU A 451 -20.23 7.89 10.14
CA LEU A 451 -20.91 8.91 9.34
C LEU A 451 -22.40 8.95 9.65
N ARG A 452 -23.05 7.79 9.78
CA ARG A 452 -24.47 7.70 10.18
C ARG A 452 -24.78 8.31 11.56
N LYS A 453 -23.76 8.40 12.42
CA LYS A 453 -23.85 9.06 13.74
C LYS A 453 -23.53 10.56 13.68
N GLY A 454 -23.25 11.09 12.49
CA GLY A 454 -22.99 12.51 12.25
C GLY A 454 -21.49 12.89 12.30
N LEU A 455 -20.55 11.94 12.31
CA LEU A 455 -19.13 12.23 12.19
C LEU A 455 -18.86 12.96 10.87
N ALA A 456 -18.18 14.12 10.91
CA ALA A 456 -17.65 14.80 9.74
C ALA A 456 -16.24 14.27 9.45
N VAL A 457 -15.94 13.99 8.17
CA VAL A 457 -14.63 13.45 7.77
C VAL A 457 -13.99 14.31 6.70
N LEU A 458 -12.74 14.69 6.93
CA LEU A 458 -11.89 15.34 5.95
C LEU A 458 -10.86 14.33 5.46
N LEU A 459 -11.03 13.84 4.24
CA LEU A 459 -10.12 12.88 3.62
C LEU A 459 -9.07 13.63 2.79
N ILE A 460 -7.82 13.50 3.14
CA ILE A 460 -6.68 14.07 2.42
C ILE A 460 -5.98 12.90 1.72
N SER A 461 -6.08 12.83 0.39
CA SER A 461 -5.56 11.69 -0.36
C SER A 461 -5.03 12.10 -1.72
N SER A 462 -3.94 11.46 -2.11
CA SER A 462 -3.38 11.49 -3.48
C SER A 462 -3.93 10.33 -4.34
N ASP A 463 -4.65 9.37 -3.74
CA ASP A 463 -5.33 8.26 -4.42
C ASP A 463 -6.70 8.72 -4.93
N PHE A 464 -6.77 9.10 -6.21
CA PHE A 464 -8.01 9.59 -6.81
C PHE A 464 -9.09 8.51 -6.89
N GLU A 465 -8.74 7.23 -6.97
CA GLU A 465 -9.71 6.14 -6.92
C GLU A 465 -10.38 6.05 -5.54
N GLU A 466 -9.60 6.22 -4.47
CA GLU A 466 -10.13 6.28 -3.11
C GLU A 466 -11.17 7.39 -2.99
N VAL A 467 -10.82 8.59 -3.45
CA VAL A 467 -11.69 9.76 -3.40
C VAL A 467 -12.97 9.57 -4.23
N GLU A 468 -12.84 9.07 -5.46
CA GLU A 468 -14.00 8.74 -6.30
C GLU A 468 -14.96 7.79 -5.61
N ARG A 469 -14.44 6.80 -4.89
CA ARG A 469 -15.27 5.74 -4.28
C ARG A 469 -16.01 6.20 -3.04
N ILE A 470 -15.36 6.96 -2.15
CA ILE A 470 -15.90 7.20 -0.80
C ILE A 470 -16.27 8.66 -0.48
N CYS A 471 -15.81 9.65 -1.26
CA CYS A 471 -16.13 11.05 -0.97
C CYS A 471 -17.50 11.47 -1.51
N HIS A 472 -18.13 12.42 -0.84
CA HIS A 472 -19.37 13.06 -1.30
C HIS A 472 -19.08 14.19 -2.31
N ARG A 473 -17.95 14.86 -2.17
CA ARG A 473 -17.37 15.84 -3.11
C ARG A 473 -15.89 15.99 -2.79
N ALA A 474 -15.15 16.63 -3.68
CA ALA A 474 -13.74 16.87 -3.48
C ALA A 474 -13.35 18.31 -3.83
N LEU A 475 -12.39 18.86 -3.08
CA LEU A 475 -11.65 20.08 -3.41
C LEU A 475 -10.30 19.67 -4.01
N VAL A 476 -10.06 20.08 -5.24
CA VAL A 476 -8.81 19.80 -5.95
C VAL A 476 -7.84 20.95 -5.71
N PHE A 477 -6.67 20.61 -5.18
CA PHE A 477 -5.60 21.57 -4.89
C PHE A 477 -4.56 21.59 -6.01
N SER A 478 -4.10 22.78 -6.32
CA SER A 478 -2.96 23.04 -7.19
C SER A 478 -2.20 24.25 -6.69
N ARG A 479 -0.88 24.12 -6.48
CA ARG A 479 0.01 25.22 -6.07
C ARG A 479 -0.47 26.01 -4.83
N GLY A 480 -0.99 25.30 -3.84
CA GLY A 480 -1.45 25.90 -2.57
C GLY A 480 -2.84 26.54 -2.62
N GLN A 481 -3.56 26.42 -3.71
CA GLN A 481 -4.90 26.99 -3.91
C GLN A 481 -5.91 25.90 -4.27
N VAL A 482 -7.20 26.15 -3.98
CA VAL A 482 -8.29 25.32 -4.49
C VAL A 482 -8.51 25.64 -5.96
N ALA A 483 -8.19 24.71 -6.84
CA ALA A 483 -8.35 24.84 -8.28
C ALA A 483 -9.78 24.54 -8.75
N ALA A 484 -10.45 23.59 -8.10
CA ALA A 484 -11.82 23.21 -8.41
C ALA A 484 -12.51 22.52 -7.22
N GLU A 485 -13.83 22.64 -7.17
CA GLU A 485 -14.70 21.80 -6.35
C GLU A 485 -15.48 20.86 -7.27
N ILE A 486 -15.38 19.56 -7.02
CA ILE A 486 -15.98 18.51 -7.84
C ILE A 486 -17.11 17.86 -7.05
N PRO A 487 -18.38 18.05 -7.44
CA PRO A 487 -19.53 17.44 -6.78
C PRO A 487 -19.61 15.94 -7.09
N ARG A 488 -20.33 15.19 -6.28
CA ARG A 488 -20.44 13.72 -6.34
C ARG A 488 -20.74 13.16 -7.72
N HIS A 489 -21.67 13.77 -8.45
CA HIS A 489 -22.10 13.28 -9.76
C HIS A 489 -21.02 13.40 -10.85
N ALA A 490 -20.04 14.29 -10.65
CA ALA A 490 -18.91 14.52 -11.55
C ALA A 490 -17.60 13.93 -11.01
N LEU A 491 -17.63 13.31 -9.83
CA LEU A 491 -16.44 12.82 -9.13
C LEU A 491 -15.94 11.52 -9.77
N THR A 492 -14.99 11.64 -10.71
CA THR A 492 -14.31 10.53 -11.37
C THR A 492 -12.80 10.75 -11.37
N VAL A 493 -12.02 9.66 -11.45
CA VAL A 493 -10.55 9.72 -11.55
C VAL A 493 -10.11 10.64 -12.69
N ALA A 494 -10.77 10.54 -13.86
CA ALA A 494 -10.44 11.34 -15.03
C ALA A 494 -10.62 12.84 -14.77
N VAL A 495 -11.73 13.24 -14.13
CA VAL A 495 -12.01 14.66 -13.79
C VAL A 495 -11.02 15.16 -12.74
N LEU A 496 -10.74 14.37 -11.70
CA LEU A 496 -9.77 14.72 -10.66
C LEU A 496 -8.36 14.90 -11.25
N THR A 497 -7.94 14.00 -12.13
CA THR A 497 -6.63 14.07 -12.83
C THR A 497 -6.53 15.33 -13.69
N ALA A 498 -7.55 15.62 -14.49
CA ALA A 498 -7.58 16.82 -15.34
C ALA A 498 -7.53 18.11 -14.51
N ALA A 499 -8.31 18.20 -13.44
CA ALA A 499 -8.32 19.37 -12.55
C ALA A 499 -6.99 19.56 -11.80
N SER A 500 -6.34 18.47 -11.37
CA SER A 500 -5.05 18.51 -10.67
C SER A 500 -3.87 18.91 -11.55
N SER A 501 -3.95 18.62 -12.85
CA SER A 501 -2.89 18.93 -13.83
C SER A 501 -2.93 20.37 -14.35
N GLY A 502 -3.86 21.21 -13.90
CA GLY A 502 -3.98 22.61 -14.33
C GLY A 502 -4.55 22.78 -15.74
N GLY A 503 -5.24 21.76 -16.28
CA GLY A 503 -5.97 21.88 -17.53
C GLY A 503 -7.12 22.89 -17.38
N ASN A 504 -7.13 23.97 -18.20
CA ASN A 504 -8.19 24.97 -18.30
C ASN A 504 -9.52 24.32 -18.72
N GLY A 505 -10.22 23.72 -17.77
CA GLY A 505 -11.61 23.30 -17.92
C GLY A 505 -12.51 24.34 -17.26
N THR A 506 -13.06 25.23 -18.04
CA THR A 506 -14.06 26.23 -17.68
C THR A 506 -15.22 25.60 -16.89
N ALA A 507 -15.23 25.81 -15.57
CA ALA A 507 -16.45 25.73 -14.78
C ALA A 507 -16.39 26.75 -13.64
N ARG A 508 -16.32 28.03 -14.02
CA ARG A 508 -16.85 29.11 -13.17
C ARG A 508 -18.37 29.05 -13.29
N HIS A 509 -19.03 28.37 -12.37
CA HIS A 509 -20.44 28.60 -12.18
C HIS A 509 -20.63 29.70 -11.14
N GLY A 510 -21.25 30.76 -11.65
CA GLY A 510 -21.60 31.96 -10.95
C GLY A 510 -22.49 31.68 -9.76
N VAL A 511 -22.15 32.35 -8.68
CA VAL A 511 -23.09 32.74 -7.64
C VAL A 511 -23.94 33.85 -8.27
N ALA A 512 -25.20 33.57 -8.56
CA ALA A 512 -26.22 34.56 -8.85
C ALA A 512 -27.10 34.70 -7.61
N SER A 513 -27.06 35.92 -7.08
CA SER A 513 -27.99 36.63 -6.18
C SER A 513 -29.15 35.83 -5.57
#